data_53884f216e69f4ba5aec74d49d1b3cbb
#
_entry.id   53884f216e69f4ba5aec74d49d1b3cbb
#
_cell.length_a   1.000
_cell.length_b   1.000
_cell.length_c   1.000
_cell.angle_alpha   90.00
_cell.angle_beta   90.00
_cell.angle_gamma   90.00
#
_symmetry.space_group_name_H-M   'P 1'
#
loop_
_entity.id
_entity.type
_entity.pdbx_description
1 polymer ?
#
loop_
_entity_poly.entity_id
_entity_poly.type
_entity_poly.pdbx_seq_one_letter_code
_entity_poly.pdbx_strand_id
1 'polypeptide(L)'
;MAFKAKLQKIPGIHGVKVFVNRHTADLLYDPAVTNPDKIQEAIYVPSKFKVNSLEPGSTDSLKVVTIRTEGMYDKMDINYLGLQMRGTEKKIYGLETEFACPLIVRVYMHPEENLDKKWFKEIVEMEALEMPVHGGGTRLIEIDYEFVKLEDEVGFIDTESFIRKMFNPFKAQFKKRVEENADKKQFIYEIANPGYDKPIYLRNLPFLSNHLSRHDGVIGVYLNLNKDLIPSIQVRFAEPMTAEKLWELMTMPTWTITYKKDDVREENARISFKTPGTLHDYAEAE
;
A
#
# COMPACT_ATOMS: atom_id res chain seq x y z
N MET A 1 -7.77 -13.73 -8.33
CA MET A 1 -8.28 -13.61 -6.93
C MET A 1 -7.74 -14.69 -6.00
N ALA A 2 -7.61 -15.94 -6.42
CA ALA A 2 -7.11 -17.05 -5.55
C ALA A 2 -5.70 -16.84 -4.97
N PHE A 3 -4.77 -16.28 -5.75
CA PHE A 3 -3.39 -16.06 -5.30
C PHE A 3 -3.29 -15.02 -4.18
N LYS A 4 -3.96 -13.87 -4.31
CA LYS A 4 -4.01 -12.87 -3.24
C LYS A 4 -4.58 -13.45 -1.94
N ALA A 5 -5.67 -14.21 -2.04
CA ALA A 5 -6.29 -14.84 -0.88
C ALA A 5 -5.38 -15.91 -0.23
N LYS A 6 -4.55 -16.60 -1.02
CA LYS A 6 -3.56 -17.55 -0.50
C LYS A 6 -2.45 -16.84 0.27
N LEU A 7 -1.90 -15.78 -0.30
CA LEU A 7 -0.88 -14.96 0.35
C LEU A 7 -1.39 -14.35 1.68
N GLN A 8 -2.62 -13.86 1.70
CA GLN A 8 -3.23 -13.26 2.89
C GLN A 8 -3.48 -14.26 4.04
N LYS A 9 -3.40 -15.56 3.78
CA LYS A 9 -3.54 -16.61 4.81
C LYS A 9 -2.22 -16.98 5.48
N ILE A 10 -1.10 -16.51 4.95
CA ILE A 10 0.21 -16.81 5.52
C ILE A 10 0.35 -15.99 6.81
N PRO A 11 0.68 -16.63 7.95
CA PRO A 11 0.92 -15.93 9.20
C PRO A 11 2.00 -14.85 9.04
N GLY A 12 1.77 -13.68 9.63
CA GLY A 12 2.71 -12.56 9.54
C GLY A 12 2.59 -11.70 8.28
N ILE A 13 1.73 -12.03 7.33
CA ILE A 13 1.47 -11.13 6.19
C ILE A 13 0.48 -10.04 6.59
N HIS A 14 0.92 -8.79 6.51
CA HIS A 14 0.14 -7.60 6.85
C HIS A 14 -0.44 -6.87 5.64
N GLY A 15 0.21 -6.97 4.49
CA GLY A 15 -0.26 -6.33 3.27
C GLY A 15 0.08 -7.12 2.02
N VAL A 16 -0.84 -7.09 1.05
CA VAL A 16 -0.65 -7.75 -0.26
C VAL A 16 -1.16 -6.83 -1.35
N LYS A 17 -0.28 -6.40 -2.22
CA LYS A 17 -0.59 -5.64 -3.43
C LYS A 17 -0.20 -6.47 -4.64
N VAL A 18 -1.21 -7.00 -5.37
CA VAL A 18 -1.00 -7.85 -6.54
C VAL A 18 -1.04 -6.99 -7.81
N PHE A 19 -0.05 -7.18 -8.65
CA PHE A 19 0.06 -6.58 -9.97
C PHE A 19 -0.12 -7.68 -11.02
N VAL A 20 -1.33 -7.88 -11.48
CA VAL A 20 -1.68 -8.97 -12.39
C VAL A 20 -0.85 -8.91 -13.67
N ASN A 21 -0.70 -7.73 -14.23
CA ASN A 21 0.02 -7.52 -15.48
C ASN A 21 1.54 -7.75 -15.37
N ARG A 22 2.09 -7.66 -14.15
CA ARG A 22 3.51 -7.92 -13.88
C ARG A 22 3.78 -9.33 -13.39
N HIS A 23 2.73 -10.10 -13.12
CA HIS A 23 2.83 -11.39 -12.44
C HIS A 23 3.60 -11.32 -11.11
N THR A 24 3.51 -10.16 -10.42
CA THR A 24 4.19 -9.91 -9.16
C THR A 24 3.19 -9.54 -8.06
N ALA A 25 3.64 -9.68 -6.82
CA ALA A 25 2.94 -9.16 -5.66
C ALA A 25 3.95 -8.55 -4.70
N ASP A 26 3.63 -7.35 -4.20
CA ASP A 26 4.35 -6.77 -3.08
C ASP A 26 3.71 -7.27 -1.79
N LEU A 27 4.53 -7.73 -0.89
CA LEU A 27 4.12 -8.26 0.41
C LEU A 27 4.73 -7.41 1.51
N LEU A 28 3.91 -7.07 2.47
CA LEU A 28 4.34 -6.52 3.73
C LEU A 28 4.17 -7.62 4.78
N TYR A 29 5.24 -7.97 5.49
CA TYR A 29 5.24 -9.06 6.45
C TYR A 29 5.97 -8.69 7.73
N ASP A 30 5.64 -9.40 8.80
CA ASP A 30 6.29 -9.31 10.10
C ASP A 30 7.50 -10.27 10.12
N PRO A 31 8.74 -9.75 10.19
CA PRO A 31 9.93 -10.60 10.18
C PRO A 31 10.08 -11.45 11.45
N ALA A 32 9.39 -11.12 12.54
CA ALA A 32 9.36 -11.95 13.74
C ALA A 32 8.47 -13.21 13.59
N VAL A 33 7.53 -13.19 12.63
CA VAL A 33 6.55 -14.28 12.42
C VAL A 33 6.89 -15.11 11.19
N THR A 34 7.30 -14.46 10.10
CA THR A 34 7.60 -15.12 8.82
C THR A 34 8.84 -14.50 8.16
N ASN A 35 9.31 -15.16 7.12
CA ASN A 35 10.45 -14.70 6.33
C ASN A 35 10.25 -15.10 4.85
N PRO A 36 11.09 -14.64 3.91
CA PRO A 36 10.99 -14.96 2.50
C PRO A 36 10.90 -16.45 2.20
N ASP A 37 11.69 -17.29 2.90
CA ASP A 37 11.73 -18.73 2.68
C ASP A 37 10.40 -19.39 3.07
N LYS A 38 9.87 -19.06 4.24
CA LYS A 38 8.57 -19.55 4.71
C LYS A 38 7.43 -19.08 3.80
N ILE A 39 7.51 -17.85 3.29
CA ILE A 39 6.54 -17.33 2.32
C ILE A 39 6.66 -18.13 1.01
N GLN A 40 7.87 -18.39 0.54
CA GLN A 40 8.14 -19.18 -0.66
C GLN A 40 7.57 -20.59 -0.51
N GLU A 41 7.81 -21.26 0.60
CA GLU A 41 7.26 -22.59 0.90
C GLU A 41 5.73 -22.60 0.92
N ALA A 42 5.12 -21.60 1.55
CA ALA A 42 3.68 -21.50 1.67
C ALA A 42 2.95 -21.26 0.33
N ILE A 43 3.60 -20.59 -0.62
CA ILE A 43 3.05 -20.39 -1.97
C ILE A 43 3.44 -21.49 -2.94
N TYR A 44 4.43 -22.30 -2.57
CA TYR A 44 4.96 -23.36 -3.42
C TYR A 44 3.94 -24.49 -3.61
N VAL A 45 3.35 -24.53 -4.76
CA VAL A 45 2.84 -25.74 -5.42
C VAL A 45 3.23 -25.54 -6.87
N PRO A 46 4.12 -26.28 -7.40
CA PRO A 46 5.24 -25.94 -8.28
C PRO A 46 5.10 -24.52 -8.89
N SER A 47 5.12 -23.51 -8.05
CA SER A 47 4.96 -22.14 -8.51
C SER A 47 6.31 -21.63 -8.99
N LYS A 48 6.33 -21.02 -10.15
CA LYS A 48 7.52 -20.36 -10.70
C LYS A 48 7.82 -19.00 -10.02
N PHE A 49 7.09 -18.66 -8.95
CA PHE A 49 7.30 -17.40 -8.24
C PHE A 49 8.55 -17.48 -7.39
N LYS A 50 9.35 -16.44 -7.44
CA LYS A 50 10.48 -16.21 -6.53
C LYS A 50 10.09 -15.13 -5.53
N VAL A 51 10.52 -15.28 -4.30
CA VAL A 51 10.38 -14.27 -3.26
C VAL A 51 11.72 -13.55 -3.12
N ASN A 52 11.69 -12.23 -3.32
CA ASN A 52 12.84 -11.37 -3.08
C ASN A 52 12.51 -10.45 -1.89
N SER A 53 13.41 -10.35 -0.94
CA SER A 53 13.29 -9.39 0.15
C SER A 53 13.73 -8.01 -0.32
N LEU A 54 12.91 -6.99 -0.08
CA LEU A 54 13.27 -5.60 -0.37
C LEU A 54 13.74 -4.83 0.87
N GLU A 55 13.63 -5.42 2.05
CA GLU A 55 14.10 -4.88 3.34
C GLU A 55 13.93 -3.35 3.50
N PRO A 56 12.74 -2.77 3.26
CA PRO A 56 12.55 -1.34 3.48
C PRO A 56 12.74 -0.95 4.96
N GLY A 57 12.56 -1.89 5.89
CA GLY A 57 12.78 -1.69 7.31
C GLY A 57 14.24 -1.53 7.73
N SER A 58 15.21 -1.66 6.82
CA SER A 58 16.63 -1.42 7.09
C SER A 58 17.00 0.07 7.12
N THR A 59 16.09 0.96 6.72
CA THR A 59 16.33 2.40 6.68
C THR A 59 15.21 3.19 7.34
N ASP A 60 15.55 4.28 8.01
CA ASP A 60 14.57 5.18 8.64
C ASP A 60 13.81 6.03 7.60
N SER A 61 14.40 6.23 6.43
CA SER A 61 13.81 7.01 5.34
C SER A 61 14.16 6.47 3.97
N LEU A 62 13.33 6.78 2.99
CA LEU A 62 13.54 6.48 1.59
C LEU A 62 13.78 7.77 0.80
N LYS A 63 14.67 7.70 -0.18
CA LYS A 63 14.88 8.76 -1.14
C LYS A 63 13.73 8.81 -2.13
N VAL A 64 13.24 10.01 -2.41
CA VAL A 64 12.17 10.25 -3.39
C VAL A 64 12.76 11.04 -4.54
N VAL A 65 12.81 10.43 -5.69
CA VAL A 65 13.35 11.02 -6.91
C VAL A 65 12.21 11.23 -7.90
N THR A 66 12.14 12.39 -8.51
CA THR A 66 11.11 12.72 -9.48
C THR A 66 11.70 12.75 -10.89
N ILE A 67 11.12 11.95 -11.78
CA ILE A 67 11.42 11.99 -13.21
C ILE A 67 10.19 12.43 -13.99
N ARG A 68 10.43 12.97 -15.18
CA ARG A 68 9.41 13.31 -16.17
C ARG A 68 9.56 12.40 -17.38
N THR A 69 8.42 11.86 -17.84
CA THR A 69 8.39 10.91 -18.97
C THR A 69 7.24 11.22 -19.90
N GLU A 70 7.38 10.84 -21.17
CA GLU A 70 6.31 10.86 -22.18
C GLU A 70 6.08 9.44 -22.74
N GLY A 71 5.05 9.27 -23.57
CA GLY A 71 4.70 7.98 -24.16
C GLY A 71 3.91 7.04 -23.24
N MET A 72 3.59 7.46 -22.00
CA MET A 72 2.84 6.66 -21.04
C MET A 72 1.42 7.20 -20.87
N TYR A 73 0.41 6.41 -21.21
CA TYR A 73 -0.96 6.86 -21.28
C TYR A 73 -1.89 6.19 -20.27
N ASP A 74 -1.51 5.04 -19.74
CA ASP A 74 -2.38 4.27 -18.86
C ASP A 74 -1.63 3.60 -17.69
N LYS A 75 -2.40 2.86 -16.87
CA LYS A 75 -1.83 2.12 -15.73
C LYS A 75 -0.96 0.92 -16.14
N MET A 76 -1.10 0.44 -17.37
CA MET A 76 -0.26 -0.67 -17.86
C MET A 76 1.15 -0.17 -18.15
N ASP A 77 1.28 0.99 -18.77
CA ASP A 77 2.57 1.64 -19.03
C ASP A 77 3.34 1.87 -17.73
N ILE A 78 2.65 2.39 -16.71
CA ILE A 78 3.23 2.59 -15.38
C ILE A 78 3.68 1.25 -14.76
N ASN A 79 2.94 0.18 -14.99
CA ASN A 79 3.32 -1.14 -14.54
C ASN A 79 4.54 -1.68 -15.28
N TYR A 80 4.67 -1.40 -16.58
CA TYR A 80 5.84 -1.79 -17.37
C TYR A 80 7.07 -1.02 -16.91
N LEU A 81 6.98 0.29 -16.70
CA LEU A 81 8.06 1.08 -16.11
C LEU A 81 8.48 0.52 -14.74
N GLY A 82 7.52 0.16 -13.91
CA GLY A 82 7.80 -0.46 -12.62
C GLY A 82 8.55 -1.80 -12.73
N LEU A 83 8.30 -2.57 -13.78
CA LEU A 83 9.04 -3.81 -14.07
C LEU A 83 10.46 -3.52 -14.55
N GLN A 84 10.62 -2.57 -15.48
CA GLN A 84 11.93 -2.14 -15.96
C GLN A 84 12.83 -1.75 -14.78
N MET A 85 12.33 -0.87 -13.90
CA MET A 85 13.10 -0.37 -12.75
C MET A 85 13.42 -1.47 -11.72
N ARG A 86 12.47 -2.37 -11.43
CA ARG A 86 12.67 -3.45 -10.45
C ARG A 86 13.49 -4.62 -10.98
N GLY A 87 13.64 -4.72 -12.28
CA GLY A 87 14.52 -5.70 -12.94
C GLY A 87 16.01 -5.36 -12.81
N THR A 88 16.34 -4.21 -12.25
CA THR A 88 17.72 -3.73 -12.09
C THR A 88 18.30 -4.09 -10.71
N GLU A 89 19.60 -3.83 -10.54
CA GLU A 89 20.30 -4.01 -9.26
C GLU A 89 19.97 -2.92 -8.24
N LYS A 90 19.37 -1.79 -8.69
CA LYS A 90 18.99 -0.70 -7.77
C LYS A 90 17.83 -1.08 -6.88
N LYS A 91 17.93 -0.69 -5.61
CA LYS A 91 16.89 -0.93 -4.60
C LYS A 91 15.74 0.06 -4.77
N ILE A 92 14.77 -0.28 -5.61
CA ILE A 92 13.55 0.49 -5.86
C ILE A 92 12.38 -0.13 -5.10
N TYR A 93 11.81 0.63 -4.18
CA TYR A 93 10.72 0.16 -3.30
C TYR A 93 9.33 0.44 -3.87
N GLY A 94 9.16 1.47 -4.67
CA GLY A 94 7.87 1.79 -5.27
C GLY A 94 7.92 2.91 -6.27
N LEU A 95 6.80 3.07 -6.96
CA LEU A 95 6.56 4.15 -7.92
C LEU A 95 5.20 4.79 -7.62
N GLU A 96 5.12 6.10 -7.72
CA GLU A 96 3.89 6.86 -7.74
C GLU A 96 3.86 7.74 -8.97
N THR A 97 2.72 7.86 -9.59
CA THR A 97 2.55 8.68 -10.78
C THR A 97 1.47 9.72 -10.58
N GLU A 98 1.71 10.87 -11.14
CA GLU A 98 0.73 11.96 -11.26
C GLU A 98 0.59 12.28 -12.74
N PHE A 99 -0.65 12.16 -13.26
CA PHE A 99 -0.92 12.42 -14.66
C PHE A 99 -0.79 13.91 -14.94
N ALA A 100 0.23 14.24 -15.69
CA ALA A 100 0.56 15.58 -16.19
C ALA A 100 1.19 15.42 -17.59
N CYS A 101 1.47 16.49 -18.28
CA CYS A 101 2.17 16.47 -19.56
C CYS A 101 3.42 17.35 -19.45
N PRO A 102 4.62 16.77 -19.36
CA PRO A 102 4.95 15.33 -19.26
C PRO A 102 4.54 14.68 -17.93
N LEU A 103 4.37 13.36 -17.95
CA LEU A 103 3.98 12.55 -16.78
C LEU A 103 5.02 12.69 -15.66
N ILE A 104 4.55 12.88 -14.43
CA ILE A 104 5.37 12.91 -13.24
C ILE A 104 5.46 11.52 -12.64
N VAL A 105 6.66 10.99 -12.47
CA VAL A 105 6.92 9.72 -11.81
C VAL A 105 7.81 9.94 -10.59
N ARG A 106 7.30 9.63 -9.40
CA ARG A 106 8.09 9.62 -8.17
C ARG A 106 8.57 8.21 -7.90
N VAL A 107 9.88 8.06 -7.82
CA VAL A 107 10.57 6.79 -7.57
C VAL A 107 11.04 6.77 -6.13
N TYR A 108 10.61 5.78 -5.37
CA TYR A 108 11.03 5.56 -3.99
C TYR A 108 12.15 4.54 -3.97
N MET A 109 13.33 4.95 -3.52
CA MET A 109 14.54 4.14 -3.56
C MET A 109 15.34 4.23 -2.26
N HIS A 110 16.27 3.31 -2.10
CA HIS A 110 17.15 3.30 -0.93
C HIS A 110 17.93 4.62 -0.83
N PRO A 111 18.11 5.20 0.36
CA PRO A 111 18.76 6.52 0.51
C PRO A 111 20.19 6.57 0.00
N GLU A 112 20.92 5.45 0.04
CA GLU A 112 22.31 5.36 -0.44
C GLU A 112 22.43 5.19 -1.96
N GLU A 113 21.33 4.91 -2.66
CA GLU A 113 21.37 4.77 -4.11
C GLU A 113 21.80 6.07 -4.78
N ASN A 114 22.77 5.98 -5.67
CA ASN A 114 23.23 7.13 -6.43
C ASN A 114 22.22 7.53 -7.49
N LEU A 115 22.02 8.85 -7.62
CA LEU A 115 21.24 9.42 -8.70
C LEU A 115 22.08 9.41 -9.98
N ASP A 116 21.63 8.65 -10.95
CA ASP A 116 22.26 8.56 -12.25
C ASP A 116 21.22 8.86 -13.34
N LYS A 117 21.29 10.07 -13.90
CA LYS A 117 20.42 10.51 -14.99
C LYS A 117 20.50 9.57 -16.20
N LYS A 118 21.70 9.06 -16.49
CA LYS A 118 21.92 8.16 -17.61
C LYS A 118 21.17 6.84 -17.38
N TRP A 119 21.26 6.30 -16.16
CA TRP A 119 20.54 5.09 -15.77
C TRP A 119 19.02 5.27 -15.91
N PHE A 120 18.45 6.38 -15.40
CA PHE A 120 17.02 6.65 -15.54
C PHE A 120 16.60 6.72 -17.01
N LYS A 121 17.41 7.37 -17.85
CA LYS A 121 17.14 7.44 -19.28
C LYS A 121 17.14 6.05 -19.91
N GLU A 122 18.19 5.27 -19.71
CA GLU A 122 18.33 3.93 -20.28
C GLU A 122 17.19 2.99 -19.85
N ILE A 123 16.73 3.11 -18.60
CA ILE A 123 15.62 2.28 -18.09
C ILE A 123 14.28 2.72 -18.65
N VAL A 124 14.03 4.01 -18.76
CA VAL A 124 12.76 4.51 -19.32
C VAL A 124 12.65 4.21 -20.82
N GLU A 125 13.74 4.45 -21.55
CA GLU A 125 13.81 4.30 -23.02
C GLU A 125 14.20 2.87 -23.46
N MET A 126 14.04 1.87 -22.61
CA MET A 126 14.24 0.47 -22.97
C MET A 126 13.28 0.08 -24.11
N GLU A 127 13.80 -0.39 -25.23
CA GLU A 127 13.00 -0.66 -26.44
C GLU A 127 11.99 -1.78 -26.25
N ALA A 128 12.29 -2.73 -25.37
CA ALA A 128 11.40 -3.86 -25.14
C ALA A 128 11.55 -4.46 -23.74
N LEU A 129 10.46 -5.00 -23.23
CA LEU A 129 10.39 -5.68 -21.96
C LEU A 129 9.94 -7.13 -22.13
N GLU A 130 10.74 -8.07 -21.64
CA GLU A 130 10.33 -9.47 -21.58
C GLU A 130 9.39 -9.73 -20.41
N MET A 131 8.20 -10.21 -20.69
CA MET A 131 7.22 -10.59 -19.69
C MET A 131 6.91 -12.08 -19.70
N PRO A 132 6.94 -12.75 -18.54
CA PRO A 132 6.49 -14.13 -18.45
C PRO A 132 4.99 -14.22 -18.74
N VAL A 133 4.59 -15.20 -19.56
CA VAL A 133 3.18 -15.46 -19.87
C VAL A 133 2.63 -16.64 -19.10
N HIS A 134 1.31 -16.64 -18.90
CA HIS A 134 0.62 -17.78 -18.30
C HIS A 134 0.73 -19.00 -19.20
N GLY A 135 1.21 -20.11 -18.64
CA GLY A 135 1.45 -21.34 -19.41
C GLY A 135 2.92 -21.59 -19.79
N GLY A 136 3.80 -20.64 -19.52
CA GLY A 136 5.25 -20.72 -19.78
C GLY A 136 5.69 -19.97 -21.02
N GLY A 137 6.94 -19.59 -21.06
CA GLY A 137 7.52 -18.73 -22.09
C GLY A 137 7.51 -17.24 -21.69
N THR A 138 7.98 -16.40 -22.61
CA THR A 138 8.02 -14.94 -22.47
C THR A 138 7.30 -14.29 -23.65
N ARG A 139 6.74 -13.13 -23.41
CA ARG A 139 6.23 -12.22 -24.42
C ARG A 139 7.07 -10.95 -24.40
N LEU A 140 7.50 -10.52 -25.57
CA LEU A 140 8.13 -9.24 -25.75
C LEU A 140 7.05 -8.15 -25.81
N ILE A 141 7.20 -7.12 -25.01
CA ILE A 141 6.38 -5.90 -25.04
C ILE A 141 7.26 -4.79 -25.59
N GLU A 142 6.89 -4.23 -26.70
CA GLU A 142 7.54 -3.05 -27.26
C GLU A 142 7.24 -1.85 -26.37
N ILE A 143 8.25 -1.08 -26.06
CA ILE A 143 8.20 0.11 -25.20
C ILE A 143 8.59 1.31 -26.04
N ASP A 144 7.79 2.35 -25.95
CA ASP A 144 8.00 3.63 -26.66
C ASP A 144 7.83 4.79 -25.65
N TYR A 145 8.67 4.76 -24.60
CA TYR A 145 8.65 5.79 -23.59
C TYR A 145 9.84 6.72 -23.77
N GLU A 146 9.63 8.00 -23.53
CA GLU A 146 10.66 9.02 -23.59
C GLU A 146 10.98 9.54 -22.19
N PHE A 147 12.28 9.61 -21.88
CA PHE A 147 12.77 10.25 -20.67
C PHE A 147 12.99 11.74 -20.93
N VAL A 148 12.16 12.58 -20.32
CA VAL A 148 12.23 14.04 -20.50
C VAL A 148 13.29 14.64 -19.58
N LYS A 149 13.20 14.39 -18.27
CA LYS A 149 14.18 14.90 -17.30
C LYS A 149 14.15 14.19 -15.96
N LEU A 150 15.25 14.30 -15.24
CA LEU A 150 15.35 14.09 -13.80
C LEU A 150 15.27 15.46 -13.13
N GLU A 151 14.37 15.61 -12.14
CA GLU A 151 14.30 16.84 -11.35
C GLU A 151 15.50 16.91 -10.40
N ASP A 152 16.01 18.13 -10.19
CA ASP A 152 17.18 18.36 -9.34
C ASP A 152 16.86 18.19 -7.85
N GLU A 153 15.61 18.39 -7.48
CA GLU A 153 15.14 18.28 -6.10
C GLU A 153 14.97 16.80 -5.72
N VAL A 154 15.65 16.42 -4.66
CA VAL A 154 15.57 15.10 -4.04
C VAL A 154 14.82 15.22 -2.72
N GLY A 155 13.67 14.57 -2.65
CA GLY A 155 12.89 14.47 -1.41
C GLY A 155 13.27 13.25 -0.59
N PHE A 156 12.78 13.23 0.65
CA PHE A 156 12.84 12.06 1.52
C PHE A 156 11.47 11.84 2.14
N ILE A 157 11.15 10.57 2.39
CA ILE A 157 9.95 10.15 3.11
C ILE A 157 10.39 9.14 4.16
N ASP A 158 9.87 9.26 5.39
CA ASP A 158 10.10 8.21 6.38
C ASP A 158 9.47 6.89 5.94
N THR A 159 10.12 5.79 6.33
CA THR A 159 9.72 4.45 5.88
C THR A 159 8.31 4.08 6.29
N GLU A 160 7.87 4.51 7.48
CA GLU A 160 6.51 4.26 7.96
C GLU A 160 5.46 4.98 7.09
N SER A 161 5.68 6.25 6.79
CA SER A 161 4.81 7.04 5.90
C SER A 161 4.77 6.45 4.48
N PHE A 162 5.91 5.97 3.97
CA PHE A 162 5.95 5.27 2.69
C PHE A 162 5.09 4.00 2.72
N ILE A 163 5.26 3.14 3.74
CA ILE A 163 4.48 1.91 3.89
C ILE A 163 2.99 2.23 3.98
N ARG A 164 2.62 3.21 4.81
CA ARG A 164 1.24 3.70 4.94
C ARG A 164 0.68 4.15 3.59
N LYS A 165 1.45 4.93 2.84
CA LYS A 165 1.07 5.44 1.52
C LYS A 165 0.87 4.32 0.49
N MET A 166 1.77 3.36 0.45
CA MET A 166 1.77 2.30 -0.58
C MET A 166 0.80 1.17 -0.30
N PHE A 167 0.57 0.84 0.97
CA PHE A 167 -0.25 -0.29 1.39
C PHE A 167 -1.60 0.08 2.01
N ASN A 168 -1.92 1.37 2.13
CA ASN A 168 -3.20 1.80 2.66
C ASN A 168 -4.35 1.33 1.74
N PRO A 169 -5.19 0.39 2.20
CA PRO A 169 -6.28 -0.16 1.39
C PRO A 169 -7.47 0.81 1.22
N PHE A 170 -7.47 1.97 1.90
CA PHE A 170 -8.63 2.85 2.05
C PHE A 170 -8.47 4.21 1.38
N LYS A 171 -7.30 4.49 0.82
CA LYS A 171 -6.94 5.81 0.30
C LYS A 171 -8.02 6.45 -0.59
N ALA A 172 -8.67 5.64 -1.44
CA ALA A 172 -9.68 6.14 -2.37
C ALA A 172 -11.02 6.50 -1.70
N GLN A 173 -11.39 5.79 -0.63
CA GLN A 173 -12.70 5.93 0.02
C GLN A 173 -12.86 7.26 0.76
N PHE A 174 -11.76 7.77 1.32
CA PHE A 174 -11.75 8.99 2.12
C PHE A 174 -11.11 10.19 1.43
N LYS A 175 -10.66 10.03 0.17
CA LYS A 175 -9.89 11.08 -0.52
C LYS A 175 -10.52 12.46 -0.40
N LYS A 176 -11.81 12.58 -0.73
CA LYS A 176 -12.55 13.85 -0.69
C LYS A 176 -12.60 14.42 0.73
N ARG A 177 -12.91 13.59 1.73
CA ARG A 177 -13.01 14.04 3.14
C ARG A 177 -11.66 14.49 3.68
N VAL A 178 -10.59 13.80 3.33
CA VAL A 178 -9.22 14.19 3.71
C VAL A 178 -8.87 15.54 3.09
N GLU A 179 -9.18 15.75 1.81
CA GLU A 179 -8.96 17.02 1.12
C GLU A 179 -9.77 18.18 1.74
N GLU A 180 -11.04 17.95 2.06
CA GLU A 180 -11.94 18.97 2.67
C GLU A 180 -11.56 19.33 4.12
N ASN A 181 -10.75 18.52 4.77
CA ASN A 181 -10.33 18.71 6.17
C ASN A 181 -8.81 18.85 6.33
N ALA A 182 -8.07 19.05 5.25
CA ALA A 182 -6.60 19.11 5.27
C ALA A 182 -6.06 20.23 6.18
N ASP A 183 -6.76 21.37 6.20
CA ASP A 183 -6.37 22.58 6.99
C ASP A 183 -7.03 22.64 8.37
N LYS A 184 -7.79 21.62 8.75
CA LYS A 184 -8.49 21.59 10.03
C LYS A 184 -7.76 20.72 11.04
N LYS A 185 -7.90 21.07 12.31
CA LYS A 185 -7.46 20.19 13.39
C LYS A 185 -8.16 18.84 13.26
N GLN A 186 -7.38 17.75 13.29
CA GLN A 186 -7.89 16.39 13.23
C GLN A 186 -7.63 15.68 14.55
N PHE A 187 -8.57 14.86 14.96
CA PHE A 187 -8.44 13.99 16.12
C PHE A 187 -8.12 12.58 15.65
N ILE A 188 -7.04 12.02 16.18
CA ILE A 188 -6.51 10.73 15.74
C ILE A 188 -6.62 9.74 16.91
N TYR A 189 -7.23 8.59 16.62
CA TYR A 189 -7.30 7.47 17.54
C TYR A 189 -6.53 6.30 16.95
N GLU A 190 -5.63 5.74 17.71
CA GLU A 190 -4.86 4.57 17.30
C GLU A 190 -5.25 3.37 18.16
N ILE A 191 -5.64 2.30 17.51
CA ILE A 191 -6.00 1.04 18.14
C ILE A 191 -4.85 0.08 17.90
N ALA A 192 -3.98 -0.03 18.90
CA ALA A 192 -2.87 -0.97 18.88
C ALA A 192 -3.33 -2.35 19.39
N ASN A 193 -2.77 -3.40 18.79
CA ASN A 193 -3.02 -4.79 19.21
C ASN A 193 -4.51 -5.14 19.41
N PRO A 194 -5.40 -4.91 18.44
CA PRO A 194 -6.83 -5.08 18.61
C PRO A 194 -7.30 -6.54 18.81
N GLY A 195 -6.38 -7.48 18.98
CA GLY A 195 -6.67 -8.88 19.34
C GLY A 195 -7.38 -9.69 18.26
N TYR A 196 -7.20 -9.36 17.00
CA TYR A 196 -7.82 -10.04 15.86
C TYR A 196 -6.87 -11.03 15.18
N ASP A 197 -7.43 -11.94 14.38
CA ASP A 197 -6.64 -12.78 13.49
C ASP A 197 -6.14 -11.96 12.29
N LYS A 198 -4.82 -11.76 12.24
CA LYS A 198 -4.15 -10.89 11.24
C LYS A 198 -4.52 -11.19 9.77
N PRO A 199 -4.54 -12.43 9.29
CA PRO A 199 -4.92 -12.71 7.90
C PRO A 199 -6.37 -12.36 7.57
N ILE A 200 -7.28 -12.59 8.51
CA ILE A 200 -8.69 -12.24 8.38
C ILE A 200 -8.86 -10.72 8.41
N TYR A 201 -8.09 -10.06 9.25
CA TYR A 201 -8.08 -8.63 9.41
C TYR A 201 -7.80 -7.88 8.10
N LEU A 202 -6.69 -8.15 7.43
CA LEU A 202 -6.33 -7.48 6.18
C LEU A 202 -7.37 -7.65 5.08
N ARG A 203 -8.06 -8.80 5.07
CA ARG A 203 -9.14 -9.08 4.13
C ARG A 203 -10.41 -8.29 4.44
N ASN A 204 -10.72 -8.10 5.71
CA ASN A 204 -11.99 -7.56 6.19
C ASN A 204 -11.91 -6.08 6.56
N LEU A 205 -10.72 -5.52 6.70
CA LEU A 205 -10.51 -4.13 7.04
C LEU A 205 -11.20 -3.12 6.08
N PRO A 206 -11.32 -3.37 4.75
CA PRO A 206 -12.14 -2.53 3.87
C PRO A 206 -13.61 -2.45 4.27
N PHE A 207 -14.17 -3.49 4.89
CA PHE A 207 -15.56 -3.48 5.38
C PHE A 207 -15.71 -2.65 6.63
N LEU A 208 -14.75 -2.71 7.57
CA LEU A 208 -14.70 -1.82 8.73
C LEU A 208 -14.60 -0.37 8.27
N SER A 209 -13.71 -0.07 7.35
CA SER A 209 -13.56 1.25 6.77
C SER A 209 -14.84 1.76 6.11
N ASN A 210 -15.53 0.90 5.37
CA ASN A 210 -16.80 1.21 4.74
C ASN A 210 -17.89 1.51 5.80
N HIS A 211 -17.98 0.69 6.83
CA HIS A 211 -18.91 0.91 7.94
C HIS A 211 -18.62 2.24 8.66
N LEU A 212 -17.38 2.46 9.09
CA LEU A 212 -16.99 3.69 9.78
C LEU A 212 -17.16 4.95 8.92
N SER A 213 -16.98 4.84 7.60
CA SER A 213 -17.16 5.98 6.68
C SER A 213 -18.58 6.53 6.63
N ARG A 214 -19.55 5.81 7.15
CA ARG A 214 -20.95 6.28 7.22
C ARG A 214 -21.23 7.15 8.43
N HIS A 215 -20.34 7.14 9.41
CA HIS A 215 -20.48 8.00 10.58
C HIS A 215 -19.93 9.39 10.28
N ASP A 216 -20.75 10.39 10.63
CA ASP A 216 -20.36 11.79 10.49
C ASP A 216 -19.11 12.05 11.34
N GLY A 217 -18.23 12.88 10.80
CA GLY A 217 -16.97 13.21 11.46
C GLY A 217 -15.81 12.24 11.15
N VAL A 218 -16.02 11.00 10.70
CA VAL A 218 -14.92 10.12 10.28
C VAL A 218 -14.36 10.60 8.95
N ILE A 219 -13.10 11.04 8.95
CA ILE A 219 -12.42 11.55 7.76
C ILE A 219 -11.41 10.57 7.19
N GLY A 220 -10.99 9.57 7.94
CA GLY A 220 -10.08 8.54 7.44
C GLY A 220 -9.95 7.34 8.36
N VAL A 221 -9.66 6.19 7.77
CA VAL A 221 -9.27 4.96 8.46
C VAL A 221 -8.00 4.43 7.79
N TYR A 222 -6.98 4.19 8.56
CA TYR A 222 -5.66 3.82 8.08
C TYR A 222 -5.15 2.57 8.77
N LEU A 223 -4.46 1.73 8.01
CA LEU A 223 -3.55 0.75 8.58
C LEU A 223 -2.23 1.48 8.87
N ASN A 224 -1.86 1.54 10.11
CA ASN A 224 -0.58 2.06 10.53
C ASN A 224 0.35 0.91 10.91
N LEU A 225 1.63 1.05 10.61
CA LEU A 225 2.67 0.08 10.95
C LEU A 225 3.78 0.84 11.64
N ASN A 226 4.10 0.44 12.85
CA ASN A 226 5.26 1.00 13.54
C ASN A 226 6.58 0.50 12.95
N LYS A 227 7.70 0.95 13.47
CA LYS A 227 9.05 0.54 13.01
C LYS A 227 9.26 -0.98 13.07
N ASP A 228 8.61 -1.65 14.01
CA ASP A 228 8.67 -3.11 14.19
C ASP A 228 7.61 -3.83 13.35
N LEU A 229 6.96 -3.13 12.42
CA LEU A 229 5.89 -3.63 11.57
C LEU A 229 4.68 -4.19 12.35
N ILE A 230 4.48 -3.73 13.58
CA ILE A 230 3.30 -4.08 14.36
C ILE A 230 2.11 -3.26 13.85
N PRO A 231 1.05 -3.91 13.37
CA PRO A 231 -0.09 -3.20 12.81
C PRO A 231 -0.95 -2.55 13.88
N SER A 232 -1.42 -1.35 13.59
CA SER A 232 -2.47 -0.67 14.32
C SER A 232 -3.52 -0.12 13.35
N ILE A 233 -4.71 0.19 13.86
CA ILE A 233 -5.74 0.88 13.09
C ILE A 233 -5.77 2.32 13.58
N GLN A 234 -5.55 3.26 12.67
CA GLN A 234 -5.68 4.68 12.95
C GLN A 234 -7.00 5.18 12.35
N VAL A 235 -7.85 5.78 13.17
CA VAL A 235 -9.09 6.42 12.74
C VAL A 235 -8.99 7.91 12.99
N ARG A 236 -9.28 8.71 11.97
CA ARG A 236 -9.23 10.17 12.03
C ARG A 236 -10.62 10.76 11.97
N PHE A 237 -10.83 11.78 12.81
CA PHE A 237 -12.08 12.51 12.93
C PHE A 237 -11.87 14.02 12.74
N ALA A 238 -12.88 14.67 12.18
CA ALA A 238 -12.94 16.15 12.11
C ALA A 238 -13.34 16.79 13.44
N GLU A 239 -14.00 16.03 14.31
CA GLU A 239 -14.46 16.46 15.64
C GLU A 239 -14.05 15.43 16.69
N PRO A 240 -13.86 15.83 17.96
CA PRO A 240 -13.49 14.89 19.00
C PRO A 240 -14.59 13.84 19.22
N MET A 241 -14.19 12.58 19.33
CA MET A 241 -15.06 11.46 19.66
C MET A 241 -14.51 10.78 20.90
N THR A 242 -15.37 10.21 21.75
CA THR A 242 -14.87 9.43 22.87
C THR A 242 -14.38 8.05 22.43
N ALA A 243 -13.40 7.54 23.16
CA ALA A 243 -12.84 6.22 22.90
C ALA A 243 -13.92 5.11 22.97
N GLU A 244 -14.81 5.22 23.94
CA GLU A 244 -15.92 4.30 24.13
C GLU A 244 -16.86 4.30 22.91
N LYS A 245 -17.16 5.50 22.38
CA LYS A 245 -18.03 5.62 21.20
C LYS A 245 -17.40 5.01 19.96
N LEU A 246 -16.11 5.25 19.74
CA LEU A 246 -15.39 4.61 18.63
C LEU A 246 -15.39 3.09 18.79
N TRP A 247 -15.12 2.61 20.01
CA TRP A 247 -15.13 1.19 20.31
C TRP A 247 -16.50 0.56 20.06
N GLU A 248 -17.57 1.20 20.52
CA GLU A 248 -18.96 0.79 20.28
C GLU A 248 -19.21 0.62 18.76
N LEU A 249 -18.85 1.61 17.97
CA LEU A 249 -19.03 1.57 16.50
C LEU A 249 -18.26 0.43 15.84
N MET A 250 -17.03 0.16 16.28
CA MET A 250 -16.18 -0.88 15.72
C MET A 250 -16.65 -2.29 16.10
N THR A 251 -17.21 -2.44 17.30
CA THR A 251 -17.61 -3.74 17.85
C THR A 251 -19.09 -4.07 17.66
N MET A 252 -19.82 -3.27 16.88
CA MET A 252 -21.20 -3.58 16.52
C MET A 252 -21.30 -4.98 15.89
N PRO A 253 -22.29 -5.79 16.29
CA PRO A 253 -22.46 -7.14 15.75
C PRO A 253 -22.81 -7.15 14.26
N THR A 254 -23.41 -6.05 13.78
CA THR A 254 -23.72 -5.83 12.36
C THR A 254 -23.11 -4.54 11.88
N TRP A 255 -22.63 -4.56 10.64
CA TRP A 255 -22.07 -3.41 9.96
C TRP A 255 -22.91 -3.05 8.74
N THR A 256 -23.15 -1.76 8.55
CA THR A 256 -23.79 -1.27 7.34
C THR A 256 -22.74 -1.09 6.26
N ILE A 257 -22.85 -1.83 5.16
CA ILE A 257 -21.89 -1.86 4.07
C ILE A 257 -22.51 -1.32 2.79
N THR A 258 -21.84 -0.37 2.16
CA THR A 258 -22.20 0.17 0.85
C THR A 258 -21.36 -0.52 -0.23
N TYR A 259 -21.97 -1.33 -1.06
CA TYR A 259 -21.34 -2.02 -2.19
C TYR A 259 -21.28 -1.15 -3.45
N LYS A 260 -22.39 -0.44 -3.71
CA LYS A 260 -22.56 0.52 -4.80
C LYS A 260 -23.44 1.67 -4.29
N LYS A 261 -23.57 2.73 -5.08
CA LYS A 261 -24.28 3.95 -4.69
C LYS A 261 -25.64 3.70 -4.01
N ASP A 262 -26.40 2.71 -4.50
CA ASP A 262 -27.76 2.42 -4.01
C ASP A 262 -27.89 1.01 -3.40
N ASP A 263 -26.79 0.28 -3.24
CA ASP A 263 -26.75 -1.07 -2.65
C ASP A 263 -26.09 -1.00 -1.27
N VAL A 264 -26.92 -0.73 -0.27
CA VAL A 264 -26.53 -0.65 1.15
C VAL A 264 -27.14 -1.83 1.89
N ARG A 265 -26.33 -2.60 2.59
CA ARG A 265 -26.75 -3.79 3.31
C ARG A 265 -26.23 -3.79 4.73
N GLU A 266 -27.02 -4.34 5.64
CA GLU A 266 -26.54 -4.74 6.96
C GLU A 266 -26.02 -6.17 6.90
N GLU A 267 -24.79 -6.36 7.36
CA GLU A 267 -24.11 -7.65 7.40
C GLU A 267 -23.49 -7.88 8.76
N ASN A 268 -23.33 -9.14 9.13
CA ASN A 268 -22.57 -9.49 10.33
C ASN A 268 -21.16 -8.91 10.26
N ALA A 269 -20.69 -8.38 11.39
CA ALA A 269 -19.35 -7.83 11.51
C ALA A 269 -18.32 -8.89 11.09
N ARG A 270 -17.39 -8.49 10.22
CA ARG A 270 -16.40 -9.39 9.64
C ARG A 270 -15.11 -9.49 10.45
N ILE A 271 -14.97 -8.64 11.47
CA ILE A 271 -13.87 -8.66 12.42
C ILE A 271 -14.49 -8.64 13.79
N SER A 272 -14.04 -9.55 14.65
CA SER A 272 -14.36 -9.55 16.07
C SER A 272 -13.15 -9.06 16.83
N PHE A 273 -13.29 -7.94 17.52
CA PHE A 273 -12.25 -7.41 18.38
C PHE A 273 -12.39 -8.00 19.77
N LYS A 274 -11.31 -8.58 20.31
CA LYS A 274 -11.35 -9.27 21.60
C LYS A 274 -11.11 -8.38 22.79
N THR A 275 -10.40 -7.28 22.58
CA THR A 275 -10.06 -6.30 23.62
C THR A 275 -10.08 -4.92 23.01
N PRO A 276 -10.37 -3.86 23.80
CA PRO A 276 -10.29 -2.49 23.30
C PRO A 276 -8.88 -2.05 22.94
N GLY A 277 -7.87 -2.89 22.89
CA GLY A 277 -6.52 -2.43 22.60
C GLY A 277 -6.15 -1.19 23.42
N THR A 278 -4.92 -0.74 23.33
CA THR A 278 -4.58 0.56 23.90
C THR A 278 -5.09 1.64 22.95
N LEU A 279 -6.20 2.28 23.31
CA LEU A 279 -6.66 3.46 22.60
C LEU A 279 -5.77 4.61 23.02
N HIS A 280 -4.92 5.08 22.14
CA HIS A 280 -4.13 6.27 22.37
C HIS A 280 -4.83 7.46 21.71
N ASP A 281 -5.21 8.44 22.51
CA ASP A 281 -5.55 9.77 22.04
C ASP A 281 -4.26 10.44 21.55
N TYR A 282 -4.08 10.52 20.25
CA TYR A 282 -3.10 11.42 19.69
C TYR A 282 -3.77 12.77 19.43
N ALA A 283 -3.66 13.65 20.42
CA ALA A 283 -3.86 15.05 20.18
C ALA A 283 -2.64 15.55 19.39
N GLU A 284 -2.90 16.01 18.16
CA GLU A 284 -2.00 16.78 17.30
C GLU A 284 -1.02 15.97 16.45
N ALA A 285 -1.34 15.88 15.18
CA ALA A 285 -0.30 15.95 14.15
C ALA A 285 -0.14 17.45 13.80
N GLU A 286 0.98 18.05 14.17
CA GLU A 286 1.45 19.29 13.57
C GLU A 286 1.69 19.13 12.07
#